data_9bb34d94aac1861a3bbcf3cd44e2d860
#
_entry.id   9bb34d94aac1861a3bbcf3cd44e2d860
#
_cell.length_a   1.000
_cell.length_b   1.000
_cell.length_c   1.000
_cell.angle_alpha   90.00
_cell.angle_beta   90.00
_cell.angle_gamma   90.00
#
_symmetry.space_group_name_H-M   'P 1'
#
loop_
_entity.id
_entity.type
_entity.pdbx_description
1 polymer ?
#
loop_
_entity_poly.entity_id
_entity_poly.type
_entity_poly.pdbx_seq_one_letter_code
_entity_poly.pdbx_strand_id
1 'polypeptide(L)'
;MKLVAEGVARLAQFPRPVFNVYLAGEVLFDAASTWDRRRVTRQLEGRTLSLVALTPVHPDHQGLADLICTEREVPLACHADDVDFMEGRREIQEGMRMNPLLVRIQKSWTGPPHEVDRVLQEGDEVGGFRVIHAPGHAPGQVIYFRESDRVAICGDIIRNMSFLTSLTGLREPPDVFTYDPAENRRSIHKLADLDPSVILPGHGPAVTDMAAFESFVADLG
;
A
#
# COMPACT_ATOMS: atom_id res chain seq x y z
N MET A 1 6.66 -7.38 15.07
CA MET A 1 7.14 -6.62 13.90
C MET A 1 8.47 -7.18 13.42
N LYS A 2 8.82 -6.97 12.15
CA LYS A 2 10.11 -7.35 11.54
C LYS A 2 10.73 -6.11 10.89
N LEU A 3 11.97 -5.76 11.23
CA LEU A 3 12.73 -4.72 10.54
C LEU A 3 12.96 -5.14 9.09
N VAL A 4 12.63 -4.29 8.13
CA VAL A 4 12.72 -4.57 6.68
C VAL A 4 13.62 -3.59 5.93
N ALA A 5 13.83 -2.40 6.51
CA ALA A 5 14.83 -1.41 6.12
C ALA A 5 15.20 -0.60 7.36
N GLU A 6 16.21 0.26 7.29
CA GLU A 6 16.61 1.09 8.42
C GLU A 6 15.43 1.96 8.88
N GLY A 7 15.08 1.89 10.16
CA GLY A 7 13.96 2.63 10.74
C GLY A 7 12.57 2.24 10.20
N VAL A 8 12.44 1.21 9.35
CA VAL A 8 11.15 0.73 8.82
C VAL A 8 10.86 -0.69 9.28
N ALA A 9 9.80 -0.86 10.03
CA ALA A 9 9.33 -2.16 10.48
C ALA A 9 8.05 -2.56 9.77
N ARG A 10 7.97 -3.81 9.29
CA ARG A 10 6.72 -4.41 8.83
C ARG A 10 6.02 -5.12 9.99
N LEU A 11 4.70 -4.94 10.11
CA LEU A 11 3.90 -5.70 11.04
C LEU A 11 3.93 -7.19 10.65
N ALA A 12 4.21 -8.05 11.65
CA ALA A 12 4.35 -9.48 11.38
C ALA A 12 3.01 -10.12 11.00
N GLN A 13 3.03 -10.98 9.99
CA GLN A 13 1.90 -11.82 9.59
C GLN A 13 2.41 -13.25 9.38
N PHE A 14 1.67 -14.21 9.89
CA PHE A 14 1.99 -15.64 9.79
C PHE A 14 0.89 -16.36 8.99
N PRO A 15 1.21 -17.32 8.15
CA PRO A 15 2.55 -17.86 7.86
C PRO A 15 3.37 -16.97 6.89
N ARG A 16 2.75 -16.02 6.19
CA ARG A 16 3.39 -15.17 5.17
C ARG A 16 2.82 -13.77 5.17
N PRO A 17 3.58 -12.77 4.70
CA PRO A 17 3.12 -11.39 4.59
C PRO A 17 2.21 -11.23 3.38
N VAL A 18 0.90 -11.39 3.60
CA VAL A 18 -0.12 -11.22 2.55
C VAL A 18 -0.54 -9.76 2.45
N PHE A 19 -0.88 -9.12 3.57
CA PHE A 19 -1.27 -7.71 3.64
C PHE A 19 -0.25 -6.96 4.50
N ASN A 20 0.65 -6.25 3.84
CA ASN A 20 1.72 -5.54 4.52
C ASN A 20 1.21 -4.23 5.12
N VAL A 21 1.71 -3.92 6.30
CA VAL A 21 1.57 -2.64 6.97
C VAL A 21 2.96 -2.28 7.47
N TYR A 22 3.40 -1.07 7.20
CA TYR A 22 4.73 -0.62 7.58
C TYR A 22 4.65 0.50 8.62
N LEU A 23 5.59 0.51 9.56
CA LEU A 23 5.75 1.57 10.55
C LEU A 23 7.15 2.16 10.37
N ALA A 24 7.23 3.45 10.09
CA ALA A 24 8.47 4.21 10.07
C ALA A 24 8.35 5.41 11.02
N GLY A 25 9.18 5.42 12.08
CA GLY A 25 8.99 6.37 13.16
C GLY A 25 7.59 6.23 13.78
N GLU A 26 6.79 7.30 13.70
CA GLU A 26 5.41 7.36 14.17
C GLU A 26 4.38 7.34 13.04
N VAL A 27 4.80 7.13 11.79
CA VAL A 27 3.91 7.05 10.62
C VAL A 27 3.61 5.60 10.29
N LEU A 28 2.31 5.28 10.25
CA LEU A 28 1.82 3.99 9.79
C LEU A 28 1.47 4.09 8.29
N PHE A 29 2.12 3.28 7.47
CA PHE A 29 1.82 3.15 6.05
C PHE A 29 0.94 1.93 5.83
N ASP A 30 -0.26 2.17 5.31
CA ASP A 30 -1.38 1.25 5.17
C ASP A 30 -1.95 0.72 6.50
N ALA A 31 -3.14 0.13 6.45
CA ALA A 31 -3.89 -0.30 7.61
C ALA A 31 -4.50 -1.71 7.46
N ALA A 32 -4.02 -2.51 6.50
CA ALA A 32 -4.50 -3.86 6.21
C ALA A 32 -6.02 -3.96 5.96
N SER A 33 -6.59 -5.15 6.08
CA SER A 33 -8.02 -5.42 5.95
C SER A 33 -8.72 -5.43 7.33
N THR A 34 -10.06 -5.29 7.34
CA THR A 34 -10.84 -5.41 8.58
C THR A 34 -10.63 -6.74 9.30
N TRP A 35 -10.28 -7.81 8.59
CA TRP A 35 -10.02 -9.13 9.17
C TRP A 35 -8.70 -9.19 9.97
N ASP A 36 -7.80 -8.24 9.74
CA ASP A 36 -6.50 -8.17 10.41
C ASP A 36 -6.53 -7.41 11.76
N ARG A 37 -7.71 -6.98 12.23
CA ARG A 37 -7.86 -6.13 13.40
C ARG A 37 -7.00 -6.57 14.58
N ARG A 38 -7.15 -7.83 15.03
CA ARG A 38 -6.40 -8.34 16.19
C ARG A 38 -4.88 -8.34 15.96
N ARG A 39 -4.47 -8.65 14.73
CA ARG A 39 -3.06 -8.69 14.35
C ARG A 39 -2.43 -7.30 14.39
N VAL A 40 -3.10 -6.32 13.80
CA VAL A 40 -2.59 -4.95 13.67
C VAL A 40 -2.64 -4.25 15.03
N THR A 41 -3.79 -4.20 15.71
CA THR A 41 -3.94 -3.48 16.98
C THR A 41 -2.98 -3.98 18.04
N ARG A 42 -2.80 -5.32 18.19
CA ARG A 42 -1.86 -5.90 19.14
C ARG A 42 -0.41 -5.48 18.88
N GLN A 43 0.01 -5.34 17.62
CA GLN A 43 1.38 -4.96 17.29
C GLN A 43 1.62 -3.45 17.43
N LEU A 44 0.54 -2.66 17.43
CA LEU A 44 0.59 -1.21 17.67
C LEU A 44 0.42 -0.84 19.13
N GLU A 45 0.16 -1.80 20.05
CA GLU A 45 0.08 -1.54 21.48
C GLU A 45 1.37 -0.89 21.99
N GLY A 46 1.23 0.19 22.78
CA GLY A 46 2.34 0.97 23.33
C GLY A 46 3.16 1.76 22.30
N ARG A 47 2.70 1.85 21.04
CA ARG A 47 3.34 2.67 20.01
C ARG A 47 2.63 4.00 19.88
N THR A 48 3.39 5.07 19.80
CA THR A 48 2.89 6.38 19.38
C THR A 48 2.72 6.38 17.87
N LEU A 49 1.59 6.89 17.40
CA LEU A 49 1.35 7.19 16.00
C LEU A 49 1.09 8.69 15.86
N SER A 50 1.52 9.28 14.78
CA SER A 50 1.25 10.67 14.43
C SER A 50 0.46 10.81 13.12
N LEU A 51 0.41 9.74 12.31
CA LEU A 51 -0.26 9.74 11.01
C LEU A 51 -0.51 8.32 10.53
N VAL A 52 -1.64 8.08 9.88
CA VAL A 52 -1.86 6.93 8.99
C VAL A 52 -1.83 7.44 7.55
N ALA A 53 -0.97 6.86 6.71
CA ALA A 53 -0.81 7.26 5.31
C ALA A 53 -1.04 6.05 4.39
N LEU A 54 -1.97 6.18 3.45
CA LEU A 54 -2.34 5.08 2.55
C LEU A 54 -1.53 5.14 1.27
N THR A 55 -1.16 3.96 0.73
CA THR A 55 -0.53 3.82 -0.59
C THR A 55 -1.58 3.80 -1.70
N PRO A 56 -2.61 2.89 -1.73
CA PRO A 56 -3.90 3.11 -2.38
C PRO A 56 -5.05 3.08 -1.37
N VAL A 57 -6.21 3.58 -1.76
CA VAL A 57 -7.47 3.35 -1.04
C VAL A 57 -8.13 2.07 -1.58
N HIS A 58 -7.56 0.92 -1.21
CA HIS A 58 -8.13 -0.40 -1.46
C HIS A 58 -8.48 -1.11 -0.14
N PRO A 59 -9.39 -2.12 -0.14
CA PRO A 59 -9.90 -2.74 1.09
C PRO A 59 -8.86 -3.31 2.02
N ASP A 60 -7.76 -3.82 1.47
CA ASP A 60 -6.64 -4.42 2.20
C ASP A 60 -5.52 -3.43 2.57
N HIS A 61 -5.70 -2.16 2.23
CA HIS A 61 -4.85 -1.04 2.64
C HIS A 61 -5.56 -0.09 3.60
N GLN A 62 -6.86 0.20 3.36
CA GLN A 62 -7.63 1.13 4.19
C GLN A 62 -8.48 0.45 5.27
N GLY A 63 -8.55 -0.89 5.31
CA GLY A 63 -9.55 -1.63 6.09
C GLY A 63 -9.63 -1.27 7.58
N LEU A 64 -8.53 -0.92 8.22
CA LEU A 64 -8.50 -0.49 9.63
C LEU A 64 -8.16 1.00 9.80
N ALA A 65 -8.12 1.80 8.71
CA ALA A 65 -7.74 3.21 8.80
C ALA A 65 -8.68 3.98 9.73
N ASP A 66 -10.00 3.89 9.53
CA ASP A 66 -11.01 4.52 10.38
C ASP A 66 -10.85 4.14 11.86
N LEU A 67 -10.71 2.83 12.14
CA LEU A 67 -10.52 2.34 13.50
C LEU A 67 -9.27 2.92 14.16
N ILE A 68 -8.14 2.92 13.44
CA ILE A 68 -6.85 3.35 13.99
C ILE A 68 -6.86 4.86 14.20
N CYS A 69 -7.32 5.64 13.21
CA CYS A 69 -7.38 7.10 13.30
C CYS A 69 -8.30 7.54 14.44
N THR A 70 -9.48 6.92 14.57
CA THR A 70 -10.44 7.23 15.64
C THR A 70 -9.92 6.82 17.03
N GLU A 71 -9.40 5.58 17.19
CA GLU A 71 -8.94 5.11 18.51
C GLU A 71 -7.64 5.78 18.98
N ARG A 72 -6.82 6.29 18.05
CA ARG A 72 -5.53 6.93 18.35
C ARG A 72 -5.55 8.44 18.25
N GLU A 73 -6.67 9.02 17.78
CA GLU A 73 -6.82 10.47 17.53
C GLU A 73 -5.70 11.00 16.64
N VAL A 74 -5.42 10.29 15.54
CA VAL A 74 -4.38 10.65 14.57
C VAL A 74 -4.97 10.89 13.19
N PRO A 75 -4.41 11.84 12.41
CA PRO A 75 -4.91 12.16 11.08
C PRO A 75 -4.71 11.01 10.09
N LEU A 76 -5.57 11.01 9.03
CA LEU A 76 -5.47 10.16 7.86
C LEU A 76 -4.98 10.94 6.66
N ALA A 77 -4.05 10.35 5.90
CA ALA A 77 -3.57 10.90 4.64
C ALA A 77 -3.75 9.91 3.50
N CYS A 78 -4.20 10.39 2.34
CA CYS A 78 -4.15 9.69 1.06
C CYS A 78 -3.98 10.69 -0.08
N HIS A 79 -3.68 10.19 -1.29
CA HIS A 79 -3.56 11.04 -2.48
C HIS A 79 -4.92 11.65 -2.86
N ALA A 80 -4.88 12.85 -3.47
CA ALA A 80 -6.05 13.62 -3.88
C ALA A 80 -7.06 12.81 -4.71
N ASP A 81 -6.57 11.95 -5.62
CA ASP A 81 -7.42 11.14 -6.50
C ASP A 81 -8.12 9.97 -5.80
N ASP A 82 -7.75 9.66 -4.56
CA ASP A 82 -8.35 8.60 -3.75
C ASP A 82 -9.26 9.13 -2.62
N VAL A 83 -9.33 10.45 -2.40
CA VAL A 83 -10.12 11.07 -1.33
C VAL A 83 -11.59 10.67 -1.40
N ASP A 84 -12.20 10.75 -2.59
CA ASP A 84 -13.62 10.41 -2.77
C ASP A 84 -13.95 8.95 -2.43
N PHE A 85 -12.99 8.06 -2.66
CA PHE A 85 -13.11 6.64 -2.30
C PHE A 85 -12.97 6.46 -0.78
N MET A 86 -12.00 7.13 -0.13
CA MET A 86 -11.79 7.00 1.31
C MET A 86 -12.93 7.59 2.12
N GLU A 87 -13.50 8.69 1.68
CA GLU A 87 -14.64 9.35 2.33
C GLU A 87 -16.01 8.76 1.93
N GLY A 88 -16.02 7.71 1.10
CA GLY A 88 -17.24 7.00 0.72
C GLY A 88 -18.15 7.75 -0.25
N ARG A 89 -17.66 8.80 -0.92
CA ARG A 89 -18.38 9.49 -1.99
C ARG A 89 -18.40 8.68 -3.28
N ARG A 90 -17.40 7.78 -3.45
CA ARG A 90 -17.34 6.80 -4.53
C ARG A 90 -17.08 5.41 -3.97
N GLU A 91 -17.52 4.39 -4.68
CA GLU A 91 -17.27 2.99 -4.33
C GLU A 91 -15.85 2.60 -4.73
N ILE A 92 -15.05 2.03 -3.82
CA ILE A 92 -13.66 1.59 -4.07
C ILE A 92 -13.56 0.66 -5.29
N GLN A 93 -14.60 -0.14 -5.54
CA GLN A 93 -14.66 -1.08 -6.64
C GLN A 93 -15.04 -0.45 -7.99
N GLU A 94 -15.36 0.83 -8.00
CA GLU A 94 -15.72 1.55 -9.22
C GLU A 94 -14.54 1.57 -10.21
N GLY A 95 -14.79 1.17 -11.44
CA GLY A 95 -13.75 1.06 -12.47
C GLY A 95 -12.99 -0.25 -12.51
N MET A 96 -13.08 -1.10 -11.47
CA MET A 96 -12.45 -2.43 -11.47
C MET A 96 -13.27 -3.45 -12.28
N ARG A 97 -12.58 -4.42 -12.89
CA ARG A 97 -13.20 -5.46 -13.75
C ARG A 97 -13.67 -6.68 -12.98
N MET A 98 -14.24 -6.48 -11.79
CA MET A 98 -14.68 -7.56 -10.91
C MET A 98 -16.09 -8.04 -11.22
N ASN A 99 -16.32 -9.35 -11.05
CA ASN A 99 -17.66 -9.89 -11.05
C ASN A 99 -18.36 -9.59 -9.69
N PRO A 100 -19.72 -9.66 -9.62
CA PRO A 100 -20.46 -9.31 -8.40
C PRO A 100 -20.08 -10.12 -7.15
N LEU A 101 -19.62 -11.37 -7.31
CA LEU A 101 -19.18 -12.19 -6.19
C LEU A 101 -17.87 -11.67 -5.60
N LEU A 102 -16.90 -11.30 -6.44
CA LEU A 102 -15.64 -10.70 -6.00
C LEU A 102 -15.87 -9.34 -5.33
N VAL A 103 -16.76 -8.51 -5.88
CA VAL A 103 -17.16 -7.23 -5.26
C VAL A 103 -17.72 -7.48 -3.86
N ARG A 104 -18.62 -8.46 -3.69
CA ARG A 104 -19.20 -8.79 -2.37
C ARG A 104 -18.13 -9.28 -1.38
N ILE A 105 -17.21 -10.11 -1.84
CA ILE A 105 -16.09 -10.59 -1.01
C ILE A 105 -15.23 -9.40 -0.60
N GLN A 106 -14.83 -8.55 -1.53
CA GLN A 106 -13.98 -7.39 -1.26
C GLN A 106 -14.64 -6.40 -0.29
N LYS A 107 -15.95 -6.14 -0.44
CA LYS A 107 -16.71 -5.31 0.52
C LYS A 107 -16.68 -5.85 1.95
N SER A 108 -16.49 -7.15 2.16
CA SER A 108 -16.36 -7.72 3.53
C SER A 108 -15.01 -7.40 4.20
N TRP A 109 -14.01 -6.94 3.45
CA TRP A 109 -12.69 -6.52 3.95
C TRP A 109 -12.56 -5.02 4.09
N THR A 110 -13.42 -4.28 3.39
CA THR A 110 -13.43 -2.81 3.36
C THR A 110 -13.78 -2.29 4.74
N GLY A 111 -13.00 -1.34 5.23
CA GLY A 111 -13.31 -0.56 6.42
C GLY A 111 -14.37 0.50 6.15
N PRO A 112 -14.91 1.11 7.20
CA PRO A 112 -15.78 2.28 7.05
C PRO A 112 -15.06 3.42 6.34
N PRO A 113 -15.79 4.33 5.69
CA PRO A 113 -15.22 5.59 5.20
C PRO A 113 -14.72 6.44 6.37
N HIS A 114 -13.71 7.24 6.11
CA HIS A 114 -13.12 8.17 7.07
C HIS A 114 -12.76 9.49 6.37
N GLU A 115 -12.91 10.60 7.06
CA GLU A 115 -12.51 11.91 6.55
C GLU A 115 -10.99 11.96 6.33
N VAL A 116 -10.55 12.55 5.22
CA VAL A 116 -9.12 12.68 4.91
C VAL A 116 -8.60 14.02 5.43
N ASP A 117 -7.85 13.96 6.53
CA ASP A 117 -7.29 15.16 7.18
C ASP A 117 -6.16 15.79 6.36
N ARG A 118 -5.40 14.96 5.64
CA ARG A 118 -4.28 15.41 4.84
C ARG A 118 -4.32 14.84 3.43
N VAL A 119 -4.70 15.69 2.48
CA VAL A 119 -4.70 15.36 1.06
C VAL A 119 -3.28 15.48 0.52
N LEU A 120 -2.74 14.38 -0.02
CA LEU A 120 -1.39 14.30 -0.56
C LEU A 120 -1.36 14.55 -2.07
N GLN A 121 -0.23 15.12 -2.53
CA GLN A 121 0.07 15.35 -3.93
C GLN A 121 1.52 14.94 -4.24
N GLU A 122 1.85 14.89 -5.54
CA GLU A 122 3.23 14.66 -6.03
C GLU A 122 4.20 15.63 -5.35
N GLY A 123 5.28 15.12 -4.76
CA GLY A 123 6.34 15.89 -4.14
C GLY A 123 6.14 16.23 -2.67
N ASP A 124 4.97 15.95 -2.08
CA ASP A 124 4.77 16.09 -0.63
C ASP A 124 5.72 15.18 0.16
N GLU A 125 5.90 15.48 1.44
CA GLU A 125 6.73 14.68 2.34
C GLU A 125 5.89 14.08 3.47
N VAL A 126 6.06 12.78 3.73
CA VAL A 126 5.40 12.03 4.80
C VAL A 126 6.44 11.21 5.57
N GLY A 127 6.73 11.58 6.81
CA GLY A 127 7.64 10.83 7.68
C GLY A 127 9.06 10.66 7.12
N GLY A 128 9.57 11.64 6.37
CA GLY A 128 10.87 11.59 5.70
C GLY A 128 10.85 10.86 4.34
N PHE A 129 9.66 10.52 3.83
CA PHE A 129 9.47 9.94 2.50
C PHE A 129 8.79 10.95 1.58
N ARG A 130 9.33 11.13 0.39
CA ARG A 130 8.69 11.91 -0.68
C ARG A 130 7.54 11.11 -1.29
N VAL A 131 6.42 11.77 -1.49
CA VAL A 131 5.24 11.22 -2.19
C VAL A 131 5.46 11.29 -3.69
N ILE A 132 5.28 10.18 -4.37
CA ILE A 132 5.37 10.09 -5.83
C ILE A 132 4.06 9.48 -6.32
N HIS A 133 3.31 10.23 -7.09
CA HIS A 133 2.06 9.75 -7.69
C HIS A 133 2.37 8.70 -8.75
N ALA A 134 1.83 7.52 -8.58
CA ALA A 134 2.10 6.34 -9.43
C ALA A 134 0.79 5.59 -9.71
N PRO A 135 -0.14 6.22 -10.47
CA PRO A 135 -1.46 5.69 -10.71
C PRO A 135 -1.46 4.41 -11.54
N GLY A 136 -2.61 3.77 -11.63
CA GLY A 136 -2.85 2.59 -12.46
C GLY A 136 -3.49 1.46 -11.69
N HIS A 137 -2.89 0.99 -10.58
CA HIS A 137 -3.56 0.03 -9.70
C HIS A 137 -4.78 0.66 -9.03
N ALA A 138 -4.62 1.85 -8.45
CA ALA A 138 -5.68 2.76 -8.05
C ALA A 138 -5.42 4.16 -8.63
N PRO A 139 -6.43 5.03 -8.75
CA PRO A 139 -6.24 6.40 -9.25
C PRO A 139 -5.24 7.20 -8.40
N GLY A 140 -5.35 7.11 -7.08
CA GLY A 140 -4.47 7.80 -6.12
C GLY A 140 -3.32 6.96 -5.59
N GLN A 141 -2.94 5.89 -6.27
CA GLN A 141 -1.77 5.08 -5.88
C GLN A 141 -0.52 5.94 -5.80
N VAL A 142 0.24 5.82 -4.69
CA VAL A 142 1.51 6.52 -4.49
C VAL A 142 2.64 5.58 -4.12
N ILE A 143 3.86 6.04 -4.36
CA ILE A 143 5.10 5.51 -3.78
C ILE A 143 5.55 6.50 -2.71
N TYR A 144 5.87 6.02 -1.52
CA TYR A 144 6.61 6.78 -0.52
C TYR A 144 8.09 6.41 -0.67
N PHE A 145 8.89 7.35 -1.16
CA PHE A 145 10.30 7.15 -1.46
C PHE A 145 11.19 7.96 -0.52
N ARG A 146 12.12 7.28 0.16
CA ARG A 146 13.08 7.91 1.05
C ARG A 146 14.44 8.03 0.35
N GLU A 147 14.83 9.27 0.05
CA GLU A 147 16.02 9.59 -0.75
C GLU A 147 17.34 9.14 -0.07
N SER A 148 17.41 9.23 1.27
CA SER A 148 18.66 8.99 2.02
C SER A 148 19.21 7.58 1.88
N ASP A 149 18.35 6.58 1.70
CA ASP A 149 18.70 5.16 1.59
C ASP A 149 17.95 4.45 0.47
N ARG A 150 17.21 5.20 -0.35
CA ARG A 150 16.47 4.73 -1.52
C ARG A 150 15.48 3.59 -1.21
N VAL A 151 14.82 3.68 -0.06
CA VAL A 151 13.72 2.78 0.32
C VAL A 151 12.42 3.26 -0.29
N ALA A 152 11.71 2.39 -1.00
CA ALA A 152 10.41 2.64 -1.62
C ALA A 152 9.31 1.79 -0.98
N ILE A 153 8.29 2.41 -0.36
CA ILE A 153 7.03 1.76 0.01
C ILE A 153 6.08 2.01 -1.15
N CYS A 154 5.73 0.97 -1.91
CA CYS A 154 5.07 1.16 -3.20
C CYS A 154 3.63 0.62 -3.28
N GLY A 155 3.05 0.14 -2.16
CA GLY A 155 1.72 -0.45 -2.21
C GLY A 155 1.63 -1.54 -3.27
N ASP A 156 0.61 -1.48 -4.11
CA ASP A 156 0.27 -2.53 -5.05
C ASP A 156 0.68 -2.22 -6.51
N ILE A 157 1.64 -1.33 -6.72
CA ILE A 157 2.26 -1.14 -8.05
C ILE A 157 2.85 -2.47 -8.53
N ILE A 158 3.50 -3.20 -7.63
CA ILE A 158 3.97 -4.58 -7.79
C ILE A 158 3.61 -5.40 -6.56
N ARG A 159 3.60 -6.71 -6.71
CA ARG A 159 3.55 -7.65 -5.60
C ARG A 159 4.70 -8.65 -5.68
N ASN A 160 5.21 -9.08 -4.52
CA ASN A 160 6.29 -10.07 -4.45
C ASN A 160 5.81 -11.43 -3.94
N MET A 161 4.60 -11.81 -4.36
CA MET A 161 4.03 -13.13 -4.07
C MET A 161 2.89 -13.49 -5.03
N SER A 162 2.64 -14.78 -5.18
CA SER A 162 1.44 -15.32 -5.84
C SER A 162 0.33 -15.51 -4.81
N PHE A 163 -0.86 -14.95 -5.04
CA PHE A 163 -2.03 -15.20 -4.19
C PHE A 163 -2.51 -16.67 -4.25
N LEU A 164 -2.31 -17.37 -5.37
CA LEU A 164 -2.73 -18.75 -5.54
C LEU A 164 -1.81 -19.74 -4.82
N THR A 165 -0.49 -19.57 -4.98
CA THR A 165 0.50 -20.54 -4.48
C THR A 165 1.23 -20.04 -3.25
N SER A 166 1.10 -18.76 -2.92
CA SER A 166 1.89 -18.05 -1.90
C SER A 166 3.40 -18.11 -2.13
N LEU A 167 3.87 -18.48 -3.32
CA LEU A 167 5.29 -18.47 -3.66
C LEU A 167 5.75 -17.03 -3.90
N THR A 168 6.95 -16.73 -3.39
CA THR A 168 7.63 -15.45 -3.64
C THR A 168 7.99 -15.32 -5.12
N GLY A 169 7.92 -14.11 -5.64
CA GLY A 169 8.28 -13.74 -7.01
C GLY A 169 7.56 -12.47 -7.43
N LEU A 170 8.28 -11.61 -8.15
CA LEU A 170 7.76 -10.35 -8.66
C LEU A 170 6.65 -10.58 -9.69
N ARG A 171 5.59 -9.79 -9.59
CA ARG A 171 4.42 -9.87 -10.45
C ARG A 171 3.72 -8.51 -10.50
N GLU A 172 3.06 -8.26 -11.62
CA GLU A 172 2.04 -7.22 -11.70
C GLU A 172 0.85 -7.57 -10.78
N PRO A 173 0.11 -6.58 -10.27
CA PRO A 173 -1.17 -6.83 -9.60
C PRO A 173 -2.15 -7.49 -10.59
N PRO A 174 -3.16 -8.26 -10.11
CA PRO A 174 -4.14 -8.85 -11.00
C PRO A 174 -5.00 -7.78 -11.69
N ASP A 175 -5.21 -7.90 -12.99
CA ASP A 175 -6.00 -6.95 -13.79
C ASP A 175 -7.41 -6.73 -13.23
N VAL A 176 -8.01 -7.77 -12.63
CA VAL A 176 -9.37 -7.70 -12.06
C VAL A 176 -9.45 -6.72 -10.88
N PHE A 177 -8.35 -6.44 -10.21
CA PHE A 177 -8.24 -5.50 -9.09
C PHE A 177 -7.50 -4.21 -9.47
N THR A 178 -7.15 -4.04 -10.75
CA THR A 178 -6.37 -2.92 -11.25
C THR A 178 -7.25 -2.03 -12.12
N TYR A 179 -7.25 -0.74 -11.82
CA TYR A 179 -8.06 0.26 -12.51
C TYR A 179 -7.61 0.42 -13.97
N ASP A 180 -6.31 0.65 -14.19
CA ASP A 180 -5.65 0.75 -15.50
C ASP A 180 -4.31 -0.01 -15.49
N PRO A 181 -4.28 -1.27 -16.00
CA PRO A 181 -3.05 -2.05 -16.05
C PRO A 181 -1.94 -1.42 -16.90
N ALA A 182 -2.28 -0.68 -17.97
CA ALA A 182 -1.28 -0.04 -18.81
C ALA A 182 -0.63 1.15 -18.09
N GLU A 183 -1.42 1.94 -17.35
CA GLU A 183 -0.90 3.00 -16.50
C GLU A 183 -0.05 2.42 -15.35
N ASN A 184 -0.48 1.29 -14.76
CA ASN A 184 0.30 0.64 -13.71
C ASN A 184 1.68 0.21 -14.19
N ARG A 185 1.83 -0.25 -15.45
CA ARG A 185 3.14 -0.55 -16.03
C ARG A 185 4.02 0.70 -16.13
N ARG A 186 3.46 1.85 -16.54
CA ARG A 186 4.19 3.12 -16.51
C ARG A 186 4.64 3.48 -15.08
N SER A 187 3.81 3.21 -14.09
CA SER A 187 4.16 3.40 -12.68
C SER A 187 5.23 2.42 -12.19
N ILE A 188 5.29 1.19 -12.72
CA ILE A 188 6.40 0.26 -12.45
C ILE A 188 7.73 0.81 -13.02
N HIS A 189 7.71 1.36 -14.23
CA HIS A 189 8.90 2.02 -14.79
C HIS A 189 9.30 3.25 -13.96
N LYS A 190 8.32 4.07 -13.53
CA LYS A 190 8.57 5.20 -12.62
C LYS A 190 9.24 4.74 -11.31
N LEU A 191 8.80 3.60 -10.75
CA LEU A 191 9.45 3.01 -9.57
C LEU A 191 10.89 2.58 -9.86
N ALA A 192 11.16 2.01 -11.05
CA ALA A 192 12.52 1.62 -11.45
C ALA A 192 13.43 2.84 -11.64
N ASP A 193 12.93 3.93 -12.21
CA ASP A 193 13.68 5.18 -12.43
C ASP A 193 14.13 5.86 -11.12
N LEU A 194 13.52 5.50 -9.99
CA LEU A 194 13.96 5.96 -8.66
C LEU A 194 15.22 5.24 -8.17
N ASP A 195 15.68 4.20 -8.86
CA ASP A 195 16.82 3.36 -8.48
C ASP A 195 16.75 2.92 -7.00
N PRO A 196 15.66 2.24 -6.58
CA PRO A 196 15.49 1.88 -5.18
C PRO A 196 16.55 0.86 -4.73
N SER A 197 16.95 0.92 -3.45
CA SER A 197 17.79 -0.10 -2.83
C SER A 197 16.95 -1.23 -2.21
N VAL A 198 15.72 -0.90 -1.78
CA VAL A 198 14.75 -1.82 -1.20
C VAL A 198 13.36 -1.37 -1.62
N ILE A 199 12.55 -2.33 -2.08
CA ILE A 199 11.14 -2.08 -2.39
C ILE A 199 10.27 -2.84 -1.38
N LEU A 200 9.30 -2.14 -0.82
CA LEU A 200 8.37 -2.61 0.19
C LEU A 200 6.94 -2.63 -0.41
N PRO A 201 6.53 -3.75 -1.01
CA PRO A 201 5.21 -3.87 -1.67
C PRO A 201 4.08 -4.11 -0.66
N GLY A 202 2.84 -3.88 -1.08
CA GLY A 202 1.65 -4.21 -0.30
C GLY A 202 1.51 -5.73 -0.03
N HIS A 203 2.06 -6.56 -0.92
CA HIS A 203 1.94 -8.01 -0.83
C HIS A 203 3.27 -8.73 -0.99
N GLY A 204 3.56 -9.64 -0.07
CA GLY A 204 4.77 -10.46 -0.10
C GLY A 204 5.95 -9.87 0.68
N PRO A 205 7.12 -10.52 0.64
CA PRO A 205 8.32 -10.03 1.31
C PRO A 205 8.90 -8.78 0.60
N ALA A 206 9.72 -8.03 1.33
CA ALA A 206 10.52 -6.95 0.74
C ALA A 206 11.35 -7.48 -0.45
N VAL A 207 11.50 -6.64 -1.48
CA VAL A 207 12.37 -6.90 -2.64
C VAL A 207 13.72 -6.26 -2.35
N THR A 208 14.76 -7.07 -2.29
CA THR A 208 16.14 -6.66 -2.05
C THR A 208 17.09 -7.10 -3.16
N ASP A 209 16.60 -7.96 -4.06
CA ASP A 209 17.31 -8.34 -5.29
C ASP A 209 16.90 -7.38 -6.42
N MET A 210 17.67 -6.31 -6.55
CA MET A 210 17.39 -5.27 -7.56
C MET A 210 17.66 -5.77 -8.98
N ALA A 211 18.61 -6.70 -9.17
CA ALA A 211 18.86 -7.29 -10.49
C ALA A 211 17.63 -8.11 -10.95
N ALA A 212 16.97 -8.84 -10.04
CA ALA A 212 15.73 -9.52 -10.35
C ALA A 212 14.59 -8.53 -10.62
N PHE A 213 14.56 -7.37 -9.95
CA PHE A 213 13.58 -6.32 -10.21
C PHE A 213 13.80 -5.66 -11.58
N GLU A 214 15.05 -5.31 -11.93
CA GLU A 214 15.40 -4.77 -13.26
C GLU A 214 15.02 -5.74 -14.38
N SER A 215 15.32 -7.05 -14.22
CA SER A 215 14.91 -8.07 -15.18
C SER A 215 13.39 -8.14 -15.31
N PHE A 216 12.66 -8.10 -14.21
CA PHE A 216 11.19 -8.07 -14.22
C PHE A 216 10.65 -6.86 -14.97
N VAL A 217 11.22 -5.66 -14.76
CA VAL A 217 10.82 -4.43 -15.47
C VAL A 217 11.10 -4.53 -16.97
N ALA A 218 12.26 -5.06 -17.33
CA ALA A 218 12.63 -5.26 -18.73
C ALA A 218 11.68 -6.22 -19.49
N ASP A 219 11.12 -7.21 -18.79
CA ASP A 219 10.17 -8.17 -19.36
C ASP A 219 8.75 -7.60 -19.55
N LEU A 220 8.46 -6.43 -18.98
CA LEU A 220 7.14 -5.77 -19.12
C LEU A 220 6.96 -5.06 -20.49
N GLY A 221 8.03 -4.76 -21.18
CA GLY A 221 8.06 -4.12 -22.51
C GLY A 221 8.01 -2.61 -22.43
#